data_34f4fee9774ed18a50bca97c05625840
#
_entry.id   34f4fee9774ed18a50bca97c05625840
#
_cell.length_a   1.000
_cell.length_b   1.000
_cell.length_c   1.000
_cell.angle_alpha   90.00
_cell.angle_beta   90.00
_cell.angle_gamma   90.00
#
_symmetry.space_group_name_H-M   'P 1'
#
loop_
_entity.id
_entity.type
_entity.pdbx_description
1 polymer ?
#
loop_
_entity_poly.entity_id
_entity_poly.type
_entity_poly.pdbx_seq_one_letter_code
_entity_poly.pdbx_strand_id
1 'polypeptide(L)'
;MKPIVSIIMGSTSDLPVMEKAAKLLDEMQVPFEMNALSAHRTPEAVEEFAKNAAHRGIKVIIAAAGMAAALPGVIAASTTLPVIGVPIKGSVLDGVDALYSIIQMPPGIPVATVAINGAMNAAILAVQILALADAELATKFADYKISLKNKIVQANEELKEVKYTYKTN
;
A
#
# COMPACT_ATOMS: atom_id res chain seq x y z
N MET A 1 13.00 12.83 11.51
CA MET A 1 13.25 12.33 10.15
C MET A 1 12.23 12.96 9.20
N LYS A 2 12.59 13.23 7.94
CA LYS A 2 11.60 13.68 6.95
C LYS A 2 10.94 12.45 6.31
N PRO A 3 9.61 12.42 6.12
CA PRO A 3 8.94 11.31 5.48
C PRO A 3 9.31 11.22 3.99
N ILE A 4 9.47 9.99 3.49
CA ILE A 4 9.69 9.69 2.07
C ILE A 4 8.56 8.88 1.45
N VAL A 5 7.67 8.32 2.28
CA VAL A 5 6.39 7.72 1.87
C VAL A 5 5.25 8.48 2.53
N SER A 6 4.18 8.72 1.80
CA SER A 6 2.95 9.27 2.37
C SER A 6 1.81 8.27 2.22
N ILE A 7 1.17 7.93 3.32
CA ILE A 7 -0.06 7.13 3.36
C ILE A 7 -1.24 8.09 3.45
N ILE A 8 -2.10 8.07 2.44
CA ILE A 8 -3.30 8.89 2.39
C ILE A 8 -4.53 8.00 2.40
N MET A 9 -5.51 8.33 3.24
CA MET A 9 -6.78 7.62 3.32
C MET A 9 -7.96 8.59 3.24
N GLY A 10 -9.04 8.20 2.60
CA GLY A 10 -10.23 9.03 2.42
C GLY A 10 -11.00 9.29 3.72
N SER A 11 -10.79 8.45 4.72
CA SER A 11 -11.40 8.53 6.05
C SER A 11 -10.58 7.73 7.05
N THR A 12 -10.66 8.10 8.33
CA THR A 12 -10.06 7.32 9.43
C THR A 12 -10.70 5.94 9.61
N SER A 13 -11.86 5.67 8.99
CA SER A 13 -12.44 4.32 8.91
C SER A 13 -11.54 3.32 8.17
N ASP A 14 -10.63 3.80 7.34
CA ASP A 14 -9.69 2.97 6.57
C ASP A 14 -8.43 2.61 7.38
N LEU A 15 -8.24 3.26 8.54
CA LEU A 15 -7.05 3.09 9.39
C LEU A 15 -6.78 1.63 9.76
N PRO A 16 -7.75 0.79 10.15
CA PRO A 16 -7.47 -0.61 10.51
C PRO A 16 -6.84 -1.43 9.36
N VAL A 17 -7.12 -1.06 8.11
CA VAL A 17 -6.49 -1.65 6.93
C VAL A 17 -5.11 -1.05 6.71
N MET A 18 -5.00 0.28 6.78
CA MET A 18 -3.78 1.00 6.45
C MET A 18 -2.68 0.89 7.50
N GLU A 19 -3.01 0.56 8.74
CA GLU A 19 -2.02 0.22 9.78
C GLU A 19 -1.09 -0.93 9.36
N LYS A 20 -1.53 -1.85 8.49
CA LYS A 20 -0.68 -2.93 7.98
C LYS A 20 0.44 -2.38 7.10
N ALA A 21 0.17 -1.32 6.34
CA ALA A 21 1.20 -0.62 5.57
C ALA A 21 2.15 0.14 6.50
N ALA A 22 1.62 0.86 7.46
CA ALA A 22 2.40 1.62 8.44
C ALA A 22 3.36 0.72 9.22
N LYS A 23 2.88 -0.41 9.74
CA LYS A 23 3.70 -1.39 10.47
C LYS A 23 4.85 -1.93 9.61
N LEU A 24 4.59 -2.27 8.35
CA LEU A 24 5.65 -2.74 7.46
C LEU A 24 6.69 -1.68 7.17
N LEU A 25 6.28 -0.43 6.91
CA LEU A 25 7.21 0.68 6.68
C LEU A 25 8.07 0.95 7.92
N ASP A 26 7.48 0.87 9.11
CA ASP A 26 8.19 1.00 10.39
C ASP A 26 9.21 -0.12 10.60
N GLU A 27 8.83 -1.38 10.37
CA GLU A 27 9.71 -2.56 10.42
C GLU A 27 10.88 -2.43 9.42
N MET A 28 10.64 -1.87 8.22
CA MET A 28 11.65 -1.61 7.21
C MET A 28 12.48 -0.35 7.49
N GLN A 29 12.15 0.40 8.54
CA GLN A 29 12.78 1.68 8.90
C GLN A 29 12.66 2.74 7.79
N VAL A 30 11.56 2.73 7.05
CA VAL A 30 11.23 3.72 6.03
C VAL A 30 10.42 4.85 6.66
N PRO A 31 10.91 6.10 6.69
CA PRO A 31 10.17 7.22 7.24
C PRO A 31 8.89 7.51 6.44
N PHE A 32 7.77 7.61 7.11
CA PHE A 32 6.48 7.87 6.47
C PHE A 32 5.62 8.85 7.28
N GLU A 33 4.59 9.37 6.64
CA GLU A 33 3.51 10.14 7.26
C GLU A 33 2.16 9.51 6.92
N MET A 34 1.14 9.82 7.72
CA MET A 34 -0.24 9.39 7.48
C MET A 34 -1.17 10.59 7.55
N ASN A 35 -2.04 10.73 6.54
CA ASN A 35 -3.01 11.83 6.46
C ASN A 35 -4.38 11.30 6.02
N ALA A 36 -5.44 11.90 6.57
CA ALA A 36 -6.81 11.71 6.10
C ALA A 36 -7.19 12.87 5.19
N LEU A 37 -7.38 12.60 3.89
CA LEU A 37 -7.77 13.56 2.86
C LEU A 37 -8.83 12.93 1.96
N SER A 38 -9.94 13.63 1.72
CA SER A 38 -11.04 13.10 0.92
C SER A 38 -11.17 13.82 -0.42
N ALA A 39 -11.08 13.08 -1.52
CA ALA A 39 -11.28 13.66 -2.86
C ALA A 39 -12.68 14.30 -3.03
N HIS A 40 -13.69 13.81 -2.33
CA HIS A 40 -15.05 14.31 -2.42
C HIS A 40 -15.39 15.40 -1.40
N ARG A 41 -14.69 15.44 -0.25
CA ARG A 41 -15.03 16.35 0.86
C ARG A 41 -14.00 17.45 1.09
N THR A 42 -12.75 17.22 0.68
CA THR A 42 -11.63 18.17 0.81
C THR A 42 -10.78 18.18 -0.47
N PRO A 43 -11.39 18.41 -1.67
CA PRO A 43 -10.68 18.27 -2.95
C PRO A 43 -9.49 19.23 -3.07
N GLU A 44 -9.61 20.46 -2.57
CA GLU A 44 -8.53 21.46 -2.60
C GLU A 44 -7.31 21.00 -1.78
N ALA A 45 -7.56 20.42 -0.61
CA ALA A 45 -6.49 19.90 0.25
C ALA A 45 -5.77 18.68 -0.39
N VAL A 46 -6.52 17.85 -1.13
CA VAL A 46 -5.95 16.72 -1.89
C VAL A 46 -5.05 17.24 -3.01
N GLU A 47 -5.51 18.23 -3.77
CA GLU A 47 -4.75 18.82 -4.86
C GLU A 47 -3.48 19.52 -4.36
N GLU A 48 -3.59 20.32 -3.31
CA GLU A 48 -2.46 20.99 -2.65
C GLU A 48 -1.43 19.98 -2.14
N PHE A 49 -1.90 18.94 -1.45
CA PHE A 49 -1.03 17.85 -0.99
C PHE A 49 -0.26 17.23 -2.16
N ALA A 50 -0.95 16.81 -3.23
CA ALA A 50 -0.36 16.12 -4.35
C ALA A 50 0.69 16.96 -5.09
N LYS A 51 0.41 18.25 -5.32
CA LYS A 51 1.34 19.21 -5.94
C LYS A 51 2.60 19.44 -5.12
N ASN A 52 2.49 19.46 -3.79
CA ASN A 52 3.59 19.78 -2.89
C ASN A 52 4.37 18.54 -2.41
N ALA A 53 3.86 17.33 -2.59
CA ALA A 53 4.44 16.11 -2.04
C ALA A 53 5.93 15.92 -2.43
N ALA A 54 6.26 16.08 -3.72
CA ALA A 54 7.63 15.94 -4.21
C ALA A 54 8.58 16.97 -3.58
N HIS A 55 8.16 18.22 -3.45
CA HIS A 55 8.96 19.31 -2.83
C HIS A 55 9.21 19.06 -1.34
N ARG A 56 8.30 18.37 -0.66
CA ARG A 56 8.45 17.97 0.75
C ARG A 56 9.41 16.79 0.94
N GLY A 57 9.80 16.11 -0.14
CA GLY A 57 10.72 14.97 -0.12
C GLY A 57 10.03 13.62 -0.21
N ILE A 58 8.71 13.57 -0.40
CA ILE A 58 7.97 12.32 -0.65
C ILE A 58 8.46 11.71 -1.97
N LYS A 59 8.63 10.39 -1.99
CA LYS A 59 9.06 9.60 -3.15
C LYS A 59 7.95 8.70 -3.69
N VAL A 60 7.08 8.20 -2.80
CA VAL A 60 5.98 7.31 -3.14
C VAL A 60 4.75 7.68 -2.31
N ILE A 61 3.57 7.65 -2.92
CA ILE A 61 2.30 7.89 -2.26
C ILE A 61 1.48 6.59 -2.27
N ILE A 62 1.01 6.16 -1.10
CA ILE A 62 0.05 5.05 -0.95
C ILE A 62 -1.30 5.69 -0.65
N ALA A 63 -2.27 5.53 -1.54
CA ALA A 63 -3.58 6.17 -1.42
C ALA A 63 -4.69 5.12 -1.32
N ALA A 64 -5.45 5.16 -0.23
CA ALA A 64 -6.54 4.24 0.06
C ALA A 64 -7.90 4.91 -0.10
N ALA A 65 -8.83 4.23 -0.73
CA ALA A 65 -10.21 4.69 -0.86
C ALA A 65 -11.18 3.53 -1.04
N GLY A 66 -12.38 3.69 -0.49
CA GLY A 66 -13.51 2.78 -0.68
C GLY A 66 -14.61 3.40 -1.54
N MET A 67 -15.64 2.61 -1.84
CA MET A 67 -16.80 3.03 -2.63
C MET A 67 -16.40 3.58 -4.01
N ALA A 68 -16.87 4.77 -4.42
CA ALA A 68 -16.43 5.49 -5.61
C ALA A 68 -15.01 6.09 -5.38
N ALA A 69 -14.01 5.24 -5.33
CA ALA A 69 -12.67 5.46 -4.85
C ALA A 69 -11.83 6.39 -5.75
N ALA A 70 -12.19 7.67 -5.82
CA ALA A 70 -11.55 8.65 -6.68
C ALA A 70 -10.17 9.12 -6.19
N LEU A 71 -9.88 9.00 -4.89
CA LEU A 71 -8.70 9.62 -4.26
C LEU A 71 -7.36 9.25 -4.92
N PRO A 72 -7.03 7.98 -5.22
CA PRO A 72 -5.76 7.63 -5.85
C PRO A 72 -5.59 8.26 -7.24
N GLY A 73 -6.66 8.27 -8.05
CA GLY A 73 -6.64 8.87 -9.39
C GLY A 73 -6.48 10.39 -9.36
N VAL A 74 -7.15 11.07 -8.43
CA VAL A 74 -7.04 12.52 -8.25
C VAL A 74 -5.62 12.92 -7.82
N ILE A 75 -5.03 12.17 -6.90
CA ILE A 75 -3.64 12.38 -6.50
C ILE A 75 -2.69 12.14 -7.68
N ALA A 76 -2.86 11.03 -8.42
CA ALA A 76 -2.01 10.70 -9.56
C ALA A 76 -2.06 11.75 -10.67
N ALA A 77 -3.20 12.39 -10.87
CA ALA A 77 -3.38 13.48 -11.85
C ALA A 77 -2.61 14.75 -11.45
N SER A 78 -2.32 14.95 -10.17
CA SER A 78 -1.75 16.19 -9.64
C SER A 78 -0.29 16.06 -9.17
N THR A 79 0.35 14.90 -9.34
CA THR A 79 1.74 14.64 -8.95
C THR A 79 2.50 13.87 -10.03
N THR A 80 3.83 13.99 -10.02
CA THR A 80 4.72 13.15 -10.83
C THR A 80 5.28 11.95 -10.06
N LEU A 81 4.92 11.80 -8.78
CA LEU A 81 5.36 10.69 -7.95
C LEU A 81 4.57 9.41 -8.27
N PRO A 82 5.16 8.23 -8.07
CA PRO A 82 4.43 6.97 -8.11
C PRO A 82 3.29 6.95 -7.09
N VAL A 83 2.08 6.59 -7.55
CA VAL A 83 0.89 6.42 -6.70
C VAL A 83 0.49 4.95 -6.69
N ILE A 84 0.36 4.39 -5.48
CA ILE A 84 -0.10 3.03 -5.24
C ILE A 84 -1.50 3.11 -4.65
N GLY A 85 -2.48 2.55 -5.36
CA GLY A 85 -3.88 2.54 -4.95
C GLY A 85 -4.23 1.30 -4.13
N VAL A 86 -4.89 1.51 -2.99
CA VAL A 86 -5.42 0.46 -2.14
C VAL A 86 -6.94 0.53 -2.14
N PRO A 87 -7.64 -0.37 -2.87
CA PRO A 87 -9.09 -0.46 -2.78
C PRO A 87 -9.50 -0.91 -1.37
N ILE A 88 -10.42 -0.19 -0.76
CA ILE A 88 -10.93 -0.53 0.57
C ILE A 88 -12.28 -1.24 0.44
N LYS A 89 -12.41 -2.39 1.13
CA LYS A 89 -13.65 -3.14 1.20
C LYS A 89 -14.75 -2.31 1.87
N GLY A 90 -15.82 -2.07 1.12
CA GLY A 90 -17.06 -1.48 1.63
C GLY A 90 -18.10 -2.56 2.01
N SER A 91 -19.20 -2.13 2.64
CA SER A 91 -20.25 -3.02 3.13
C SER A 91 -21.21 -3.52 2.04
N VAL A 92 -21.33 -2.85 0.91
CA VAL A 92 -22.34 -3.14 -0.13
C VAL A 92 -21.80 -4.03 -1.24
N LEU A 93 -20.66 -3.65 -1.84
CA LEU A 93 -20.05 -4.33 -2.99
C LEU A 93 -18.69 -4.98 -2.66
N ASP A 94 -18.40 -5.20 -1.39
CA ASP A 94 -17.19 -5.88 -0.91
C ASP A 94 -15.86 -5.31 -1.44
N GLY A 95 -15.86 -4.06 -1.90
CA GLY A 95 -14.69 -3.36 -2.43
C GLY A 95 -14.47 -3.52 -3.93
N VAL A 96 -15.32 -4.25 -4.66
CA VAL A 96 -15.26 -4.41 -6.12
C VAL A 96 -15.48 -3.06 -6.82
N ASP A 97 -16.37 -2.24 -6.29
CA ASP A 97 -16.60 -0.86 -6.72
C ASP A 97 -15.34 0.01 -6.58
N ALA A 98 -14.67 -0.08 -5.43
CA ALA A 98 -13.40 0.61 -5.19
C ALA A 98 -12.28 0.12 -6.13
N LEU A 99 -12.18 -1.20 -6.31
CA LEU A 99 -11.21 -1.80 -7.22
C LEU A 99 -11.38 -1.27 -8.64
N TYR A 100 -12.59 -1.30 -9.19
CA TYR A 100 -12.85 -0.80 -10.55
C TYR A 100 -12.64 0.71 -10.67
N SER A 101 -12.99 1.48 -9.63
CA SER A 101 -12.76 2.93 -9.61
C SER A 101 -11.28 3.30 -9.64
N ILE A 102 -10.40 2.49 -9.06
CA ILE A 102 -8.97 2.77 -8.95
C ILE A 102 -8.19 2.23 -10.15
N ILE A 103 -8.54 1.01 -10.64
CA ILE A 103 -7.70 0.29 -11.61
C ILE A 103 -7.87 0.81 -13.05
N GLN A 104 -9.05 1.35 -13.41
CA GLN A 104 -9.38 1.78 -14.79
C GLN A 104 -8.93 3.23 -15.03
N MET A 105 -7.61 3.47 -14.99
CA MET A 105 -7.03 4.78 -15.22
C MET A 105 -6.80 5.05 -16.73
N PRO A 106 -6.98 6.30 -17.18
CA PRO A 106 -6.70 6.69 -18.57
C PRO A 106 -5.19 6.64 -18.87
N PRO A 107 -4.80 6.46 -20.14
CA PRO A 107 -3.40 6.56 -20.55
C PRO A 107 -2.76 7.89 -20.10
N GLY A 108 -1.55 7.80 -19.51
CA GLY A 108 -0.79 8.93 -19.02
C GLY A 108 -0.91 9.18 -17.51
N ILE A 109 -1.94 8.65 -16.84
CA ILE A 109 -2.15 8.82 -15.38
C ILE A 109 -2.25 7.42 -14.71
N PRO A 110 -1.15 6.70 -14.55
CA PRO A 110 -1.18 5.37 -13.96
C PRO A 110 -1.35 5.41 -12.44
N VAL A 111 -2.09 4.43 -11.91
CA VAL A 111 -2.12 4.06 -10.48
C VAL A 111 -1.79 2.59 -10.35
N ALA A 112 -0.70 2.27 -9.63
CA ALA A 112 -0.33 0.89 -9.35
C ALA A 112 -1.27 0.31 -8.29
N THR A 113 -2.27 -0.47 -8.71
CA THR A 113 -3.34 -0.93 -7.81
C THR A 113 -3.01 -2.30 -7.23
N VAL A 114 -3.10 -2.43 -5.91
CA VAL A 114 -2.96 -3.70 -5.18
C VAL A 114 -4.34 -4.34 -4.93
N ALA A 115 -4.36 -5.52 -4.31
CA ALA A 115 -5.60 -6.21 -3.97
C ALA A 115 -6.49 -5.38 -3.01
N ILE A 116 -7.79 -5.70 -2.96
CA ILE A 116 -8.73 -5.13 -1.98
C ILE A 116 -8.17 -5.37 -0.57
N ASN A 117 -8.12 -4.31 0.24
CA ASN A 117 -7.49 -4.29 1.58
C ASN A 117 -6.00 -4.69 1.59
N GLY A 118 -5.32 -4.62 0.44
CA GLY A 118 -3.94 -5.06 0.26
C GLY A 118 -2.87 -4.05 0.74
N ALA A 119 -3.11 -3.35 1.84
CA ALA A 119 -2.25 -2.28 2.33
C ALA A 119 -0.80 -2.73 2.59
N MET A 120 -0.59 -3.95 3.09
CA MET A 120 0.76 -4.51 3.27
C MET A 120 1.51 -4.61 1.94
N ASN A 121 0.85 -5.12 0.88
CA ASN A 121 1.46 -5.21 -0.45
C ASN A 121 1.71 -3.83 -1.07
N ALA A 122 0.90 -2.82 -0.74
CA ALA A 122 1.17 -1.45 -1.15
C ALA A 122 2.46 -0.91 -0.51
N ALA A 123 2.68 -1.17 0.77
CA ALA A 123 3.93 -0.81 1.44
C ALA A 123 5.12 -1.60 0.89
N ILE A 124 4.96 -2.90 0.60
CA ILE A 124 6.00 -3.71 -0.05
C ILE A 124 6.38 -3.12 -1.40
N LEU A 125 5.42 -2.75 -2.23
CA LEU A 125 5.67 -2.13 -3.53
C LEU A 125 6.37 -0.78 -3.39
N ALA A 126 5.98 0.04 -2.40
CA ALA A 126 6.68 1.29 -2.09
C ALA A 126 8.15 1.03 -1.69
N VAL A 127 8.41 0.03 -0.83
CA VAL A 127 9.77 -0.40 -0.46
C VAL A 127 10.57 -0.84 -1.69
N GLN A 128 9.96 -1.62 -2.60
CA GLN A 128 10.62 -2.05 -3.84
C GLN A 128 11.01 -0.88 -4.74
N ILE A 129 10.13 0.12 -4.89
CA ILE A 129 10.41 1.32 -5.67
C ILE A 129 11.59 2.10 -5.05
N LEU A 130 11.57 2.29 -3.73
CA LEU A 130 12.64 3.00 -3.01
C LEU A 130 13.97 2.24 -3.07
N ALA A 131 13.94 0.92 -2.97
CA ALA A 131 15.12 0.05 -3.01
C ALA A 131 15.88 0.09 -4.33
N LEU A 132 15.29 0.58 -5.42
CA LEU A 132 16.00 0.80 -6.69
C LEU A 132 17.13 1.83 -6.57
N ALA A 133 17.05 2.74 -5.60
CA ALA A 133 18.06 3.78 -5.36
C ALA A 133 18.66 3.71 -3.94
N ASP A 134 18.36 2.68 -3.17
CA ASP A 134 18.82 2.48 -1.79
C ASP A 134 19.26 1.02 -1.58
N ALA A 135 20.57 0.79 -1.59
CA ALA A 135 21.16 -0.54 -1.47
C ALA A 135 20.93 -1.19 -0.07
N GLU A 136 20.86 -0.37 0.98
CA GLU A 136 20.58 -0.88 2.33
C GLU A 136 19.12 -1.39 2.40
N LEU A 137 18.19 -0.60 1.89
CA LEU A 137 16.79 -0.99 1.82
C LEU A 137 16.58 -2.22 0.91
N ALA A 138 17.33 -2.32 -0.21
CA ALA A 138 17.30 -3.48 -1.09
C ALA A 138 17.74 -4.76 -0.34
N THR A 139 18.77 -4.68 0.49
CA THR A 139 19.24 -5.80 1.33
C THR A 139 18.16 -6.19 2.36
N LYS A 140 17.61 -5.22 3.10
CA LYS A 140 16.51 -5.46 4.06
C LYS A 140 15.31 -6.14 3.39
N PHE A 141 14.96 -5.71 2.19
CA PHE A 141 13.86 -6.32 1.45
C PHE A 141 14.18 -7.76 1.00
N ALA A 142 15.41 -8.04 0.57
CA ALA A 142 15.84 -9.39 0.24
C ALA A 142 15.74 -10.33 1.46
N ASP A 143 16.18 -9.88 2.64
CA ASP A 143 16.06 -10.62 3.89
C ASP A 143 14.60 -10.88 4.29
N TYR A 144 13.74 -9.87 4.09
CA TYR A 144 12.30 -10.03 4.28
C TYR A 144 11.73 -11.13 3.37
N LYS A 145 12.10 -11.19 2.09
CA LYS A 145 11.67 -12.26 1.17
C LYS A 145 12.14 -13.63 1.64
N ILE A 146 13.37 -13.73 2.16
CA ILE A 146 13.89 -14.98 2.75
C ILE A 146 13.06 -15.38 3.98
N SER A 147 12.69 -14.43 4.84
CA SER A 147 11.86 -14.71 6.02
C SER A 147 10.50 -15.28 5.65
N LEU A 148 9.87 -14.79 4.58
CA LEU A 148 8.59 -15.33 4.07
C LEU A 148 8.74 -16.80 3.62
N LYS A 149 9.83 -17.10 2.90
CA LYS A 149 10.15 -18.48 2.51
C LYS A 149 10.31 -19.38 3.73
N ASN A 150 11.09 -18.95 4.71
CA ASN A 150 11.38 -19.72 5.91
C ASN A 150 10.11 -20.03 6.72
N LYS A 151 9.13 -19.10 6.78
CA LYS A 151 7.83 -19.37 7.40
C LYS A 151 7.09 -20.53 6.76
N ILE A 152 7.14 -20.67 5.44
CA ILE A 152 6.48 -21.79 4.73
C ILE A 152 7.27 -23.08 4.93
N VAL A 153 8.60 -23.03 4.94
CA VAL A 153 9.43 -24.21 5.25
C VAL A 153 9.10 -24.71 6.67
N GLN A 154 9.06 -23.83 7.66
CA GLN A 154 8.70 -24.18 9.03
C GLN A 154 7.29 -24.76 9.14
N ALA A 155 6.29 -24.15 8.46
CA ALA A 155 4.93 -24.68 8.43
C ALA A 155 4.86 -26.10 7.87
N ASN A 156 5.68 -26.45 6.86
CA ASN A 156 5.75 -27.81 6.35
C ASN A 156 6.36 -28.81 7.36
N GLU A 157 7.33 -28.38 8.15
CA GLU A 157 7.87 -29.23 9.25
C GLU A 157 6.80 -29.48 10.32
N GLU A 158 6.06 -28.43 10.70
CA GLU A 158 4.95 -28.55 11.66
C GLU A 158 3.84 -29.48 11.14
N LEU A 159 3.53 -29.45 9.83
CA LEU A 159 2.54 -30.33 9.23
C LEU A 159 2.96 -31.82 9.25
N LYS A 160 4.25 -32.16 9.35
CA LYS A 160 4.70 -33.54 9.50
C LYS A 160 4.27 -34.14 10.84
N GLU A 161 4.14 -33.31 11.87
CA GLU A 161 3.72 -33.74 13.22
C GLU A 161 2.20 -33.99 13.31
N VAL A 162 1.42 -33.46 12.32
CA VAL A 162 -0.03 -33.67 12.28
C VAL A 162 -0.33 -35.08 11.78
N LYS A 163 -0.93 -35.90 12.65
CA LYS A 163 -1.18 -37.34 12.36
C LYS A 163 -2.63 -37.62 12.02
N TYR A 164 -2.82 -38.28 10.90
CA TYR A 164 -4.09 -38.86 10.48
C TYR A 164 -3.85 -40.29 9.97
N THR A 165 -4.88 -41.15 10.05
CA THR A 165 -4.78 -42.58 9.70
C THR A 165 -4.24 -42.82 8.28
N TYR A 166 -4.61 -41.97 7.35
CA TYR A 166 -4.25 -42.10 5.93
C TYR A 166 -3.32 -40.98 5.41
N LYS A 167 -2.77 -40.17 6.29
CA LYS A 167 -1.78 -39.16 5.90
C LYS A 167 -0.43 -39.85 5.63
N THR A 168 0.19 -39.54 4.49
CA THR A 168 1.38 -40.20 3.99
C THR A 168 2.66 -39.35 3.98
N ASN A 169 2.55 -38.06 4.37
CA ASN A 169 3.70 -37.12 4.44
C ASN A 169 3.86 -36.54 5.83
#